data_5b81812a4bfbe63080a7d16f806657aa
#
_entry.id   5b81812a4bfbe63080a7d16f806657aa
#
_cell.length_a   1.000
_cell.length_b   1.000
_cell.length_c   1.000
_cell.angle_alpha   90.00
_cell.angle_beta   90.00
_cell.angle_gamma   90.00
#
_symmetry.space_group_name_H-M   'P 1'
#
loop_
_entity.id
_entity.type
_entity.pdbx_description
1 polymer ?
#
loop_
_entity_poly.entity_id
_entity_poly.type
_entity_poly.pdbx_seq_one_letter_code
_entity_poly.pdbx_strand_id
1 'polypeptide(L)'
;MKIGFVGLGMMGGAVARNIMRAGFELVVHDLKREAGEELLAQGAEWAESPKDVIDRCAIVGTMVFGPKEIDAVARGADGLFQGDCSGKGWIDLTTSSPFLMRELGQAFIAKGGLPVDAPVTGSVDAAIRGDMPMFVGGTDEAVERCRPVLDAIGETRRVGAHGNGYVAKLVNNQLWKIHAAAIGEAMVAAKLAGLEPEVWWEVMKGGAADSFVMQHDVPSIFAGHYDPSFRIELCLKDLDLIRELLDFTGTRDEITAAAHKRFSEAGRRYGKHAGEMTVCKLIEDDAGVSLRVPGDWVAPWQVTHE
;
A
#
# COMPACT_ATOMS: atom_id res chain seq x y z
N MET A 1 17.35 15.41 13.87
CA MET A 1 15.88 15.65 13.95
C MET A 1 15.24 14.30 14.24
N LYS A 2 14.39 14.26 15.26
CA LYS A 2 13.72 13.02 15.68
C LYS A 2 12.43 12.84 14.88
N ILE A 3 12.25 11.65 14.29
CA ILE A 3 11.10 11.27 13.47
C ILE A 3 10.31 10.20 14.19
N GLY A 4 9.00 10.31 14.15
CA GLY A 4 8.09 9.29 14.68
C GLY A 4 7.56 8.37 13.57
N PHE A 5 7.27 7.11 13.89
CA PHE A 5 6.59 6.22 12.95
C PHE A 5 5.62 5.29 13.67
N VAL A 6 4.38 5.25 13.20
CA VAL A 6 3.29 4.44 13.76
C VAL A 6 2.80 3.43 12.73
N GLY A 7 2.82 2.15 13.12
CA GLY A 7 2.47 1.02 12.27
C GLY A 7 3.70 0.38 11.64
N LEU A 8 4.12 -0.76 12.20
CA LEU A 8 5.37 -1.46 11.87
C LEU A 8 5.12 -2.80 11.17
N GLY A 9 4.02 -2.90 10.43
CA GLY A 9 3.77 -4.04 9.58
C GLY A 9 4.83 -4.17 8.46
N MET A 10 4.63 -5.12 7.54
CA MET A 10 5.59 -5.44 6.48
C MET A 10 6.09 -4.19 5.72
N MET A 11 5.18 -3.32 5.29
CA MET A 11 5.51 -2.07 4.60
C MET A 11 6.06 -1.01 5.56
N GLY A 12 5.35 -0.74 6.67
CA GLY A 12 5.74 0.31 7.62
C GLY A 12 7.10 0.04 8.28
N GLY A 13 7.42 -1.21 8.59
CA GLY A 13 8.74 -1.59 9.09
C GLY A 13 9.87 -1.35 8.07
N ALA A 14 9.61 -1.59 6.78
CA ALA A 14 10.56 -1.27 5.71
C ALA A 14 10.79 0.24 5.57
N VAL A 15 9.71 1.03 5.59
CA VAL A 15 9.78 2.51 5.57
C VAL A 15 10.55 3.03 6.79
N ALA A 16 10.25 2.53 7.99
CA ALA A 16 10.94 2.92 9.22
C ALA A 16 12.45 2.65 9.15
N ARG A 17 12.87 1.50 8.60
CA ARG A 17 14.29 1.20 8.35
C ARG A 17 14.94 2.20 7.39
N ASN A 18 14.26 2.60 6.32
CA ASN A 18 14.80 3.59 5.37
C ASN A 18 14.99 4.96 6.02
N ILE A 19 14.07 5.37 6.90
CA ILE A 19 14.20 6.60 7.69
C ILE A 19 15.46 6.52 8.58
N MET A 20 15.73 5.40 9.24
CA MET A 20 16.95 5.19 10.03
C MET A 20 18.21 5.19 9.16
N ARG A 21 18.18 4.51 7.99
CA ARG A 21 19.30 4.49 7.04
C ARG A 21 19.67 5.89 6.52
N ALA A 22 18.68 6.78 6.42
CA ALA A 22 18.89 8.19 6.08
C ALA A 22 19.50 9.03 7.23
N GLY A 23 19.78 8.41 8.39
CA GLY A 23 20.47 9.02 9.53
C GLY A 23 19.55 9.77 10.51
N PHE A 24 18.25 9.54 10.46
CA PHE A 24 17.32 10.13 11.44
C PHE A 24 17.24 9.28 12.72
N GLU A 25 17.14 9.97 13.87
CA GLU A 25 16.70 9.35 15.12
C GLU A 25 15.22 8.96 14.98
N LEU A 26 14.87 7.71 15.35
CA LEU A 26 13.54 7.17 15.14
C LEU A 26 12.86 6.82 16.45
N VAL A 27 11.60 7.23 16.61
CA VAL A 27 10.67 6.81 17.68
C VAL A 27 9.55 6.01 17.02
N VAL A 28 9.29 4.79 17.48
CA VAL A 28 8.34 3.90 16.85
C VAL A 28 7.23 3.44 17.81
N HIS A 29 6.05 3.21 17.23
CA HIS A 29 4.91 2.63 17.92
C HIS A 29 4.16 1.67 17.02
N ASP A 30 3.71 0.57 17.59
CA ASP A 30 2.75 -0.37 17.02
C ASP A 30 1.91 -0.97 18.15
N LEU A 31 0.75 -1.54 17.84
CA LEU A 31 -0.05 -2.29 18.81
C LEU A 31 0.70 -3.53 19.34
N LYS A 32 1.63 -4.06 18.55
CA LYS A 32 2.47 -5.21 18.89
C LYS A 32 3.92 -4.75 19.02
N ARG A 33 4.45 -4.74 20.24
CA ARG A 33 5.83 -4.33 20.52
C ARG A 33 6.86 -5.17 19.73
N GLU A 34 6.54 -6.45 19.52
CA GLU A 34 7.37 -7.40 18.78
C GLU A 34 7.64 -6.95 17.33
N ALA A 35 6.71 -6.18 16.73
CA ALA A 35 6.91 -5.62 15.39
C ALA A 35 8.05 -4.59 15.32
N GLY A 36 8.44 -4.01 16.46
CA GLY A 36 9.52 -3.02 16.57
C GLY A 36 10.87 -3.60 16.97
N GLU A 37 10.99 -4.86 17.36
CA GLU A 37 12.20 -5.43 17.96
C GLU A 37 13.47 -5.22 17.11
N GLU A 38 13.36 -5.44 15.81
CA GLU A 38 14.49 -5.24 14.89
C GLU A 38 14.96 -3.78 14.85
N LEU A 39 14.02 -2.82 14.82
CA LEU A 39 14.32 -1.39 14.82
C LEU A 39 14.89 -0.94 16.16
N LEU A 40 14.36 -1.46 17.27
CA LEU A 40 14.88 -1.20 18.62
C LEU A 40 16.31 -1.70 18.78
N ALA A 41 16.62 -2.89 18.26
CA ALA A 41 17.97 -3.43 18.24
C ALA A 41 18.97 -2.59 17.41
N GLN A 42 18.45 -1.82 16.44
CA GLN A 42 19.23 -0.89 15.63
C GLN A 42 19.28 0.55 16.19
N GLY A 43 18.67 0.80 17.37
CA GLY A 43 18.76 2.07 18.08
C GLY A 43 17.51 2.96 17.98
N ALA A 44 16.39 2.47 17.43
CA ALA A 44 15.13 3.18 17.54
C ALA A 44 14.63 3.19 18.99
N GLU A 45 13.83 4.21 19.34
CA GLU A 45 13.19 4.31 20.65
C GLU A 45 11.72 3.84 20.55
N TRP A 46 11.23 3.15 21.59
CA TRP A 46 9.81 2.81 21.68
C TRP A 46 9.00 3.95 22.26
N ALA A 47 7.80 4.16 21.74
CA ALA A 47 6.75 5.00 22.30
C ALA A 47 5.55 4.14 22.72
N GLU A 48 4.91 4.46 23.84
CA GLU A 48 3.80 3.68 24.38
C GLU A 48 2.47 3.99 23.67
N SER A 49 2.39 5.10 22.92
CA SER A 49 1.19 5.52 22.20
C SER A 49 1.51 6.44 21.02
N PRO A 50 0.58 6.63 20.08
CA PRO A 50 0.70 7.66 19.03
C PRO A 50 0.88 9.07 19.61
N LYS A 51 0.24 9.38 20.74
CA LYS A 51 0.45 10.63 21.48
C LYS A 51 1.90 10.79 21.92
N ASP A 52 2.50 9.76 22.52
CA ASP A 52 3.91 9.79 22.93
C ASP A 52 4.85 9.98 21.71
N VAL A 53 4.50 9.40 20.56
CA VAL A 53 5.24 9.61 19.32
C VAL A 53 5.21 11.08 18.91
N ILE A 54 4.03 11.71 18.81
CA ILE A 54 3.91 13.09 18.32
C ILE A 54 4.54 14.07 19.32
N ASP A 55 4.44 13.84 20.62
CA ASP A 55 5.03 14.72 21.62
C ASP A 55 6.56 14.80 21.52
N ARG A 56 7.22 13.68 21.11
CA ARG A 56 8.68 13.54 21.05
C ARG A 56 9.30 13.89 19.70
N CYS A 57 8.49 13.99 18.63
CA CYS A 57 8.98 14.04 17.26
C CYS A 57 8.57 15.32 16.54
N ALA A 58 9.36 15.72 15.55
CA ALA A 58 9.09 16.87 14.69
C ALA A 58 8.20 16.54 13.49
N ILE A 59 8.27 15.31 13.03
CA ILE A 59 7.46 14.74 11.93
C ILE A 59 7.06 13.33 12.35
N VAL A 60 5.82 12.95 12.06
CA VAL A 60 5.31 11.59 12.32
C VAL A 60 4.82 10.98 11.01
N GLY A 61 5.33 9.80 10.67
CA GLY A 61 4.80 8.93 9.63
C GLY A 61 3.78 7.95 10.20
N THR A 62 2.73 7.64 9.45
CA THR A 62 1.75 6.61 9.80
C THR A 62 1.51 5.67 8.63
N MET A 63 1.47 4.35 8.88
CA MET A 63 1.16 3.34 7.88
C MET A 63 0.45 2.16 8.51
N VAL A 64 -0.87 2.17 8.47
CA VAL A 64 -1.73 1.20 9.14
C VAL A 64 -2.68 0.51 8.15
N PHE A 65 -3.53 -0.40 8.63
CA PHE A 65 -4.35 -1.25 7.77
C PHE A 65 -5.36 -0.46 6.90
N GLY A 66 -6.01 0.56 7.48
CA GLY A 66 -7.05 1.30 6.75
C GLY A 66 -7.72 2.42 7.55
N PRO A 67 -8.92 2.84 7.10
CA PRO A 67 -9.62 4.00 7.67
C PRO A 67 -9.87 3.91 9.18
N LYS A 68 -10.29 2.75 9.66
CA LYS A 68 -10.59 2.55 11.09
C LYS A 68 -9.35 2.71 11.97
N GLU A 69 -8.24 2.14 11.52
CA GLU A 69 -6.99 2.15 12.27
C GLU A 69 -6.35 3.54 12.26
N ILE A 70 -6.36 4.24 11.10
CA ILE A 70 -5.80 5.59 11.05
C ILE A 70 -6.65 6.59 11.83
N ASP A 71 -7.97 6.41 11.87
CA ASP A 71 -8.84 7.23 12.71
C ASP A 71 -8.53 7.02 14.20
N ALA A 72 -8.32 5.77 14.63
CA ALA A 72 -7.91 5.45 15.99
C ALA A 72 -6.53 6.01 16.36
N VAL A 73 -5.56 5.92 15.43
CA VAL A 73 -4.22 6.52 15.60
C VAL A 73 -4.30 8.04 15.73
N ALA A 74 -5.16 8.70 14.95
CA ALA A 74 -5.30 10.14 14.98
C ALA A 74 -6.11 10.65 16.19
N ARG A 75 -7.34 10.14 16.38
CA ARG A 75 -8.34 10.68 17.30
C ARG A 75 -8.56 9.84 18.56
N GLY A 76 -7.96 8.66 18.67
CA GLY A 76 -8.08 7.80 19.84
C GLY A 76 -7.71 8.49 21.16
N ALA A 77 -8.02 7.88 22.30
CA ALA A 77 -7.76 8.45 23.62
C ALA A 77 -6.28 8.83 23.84
N ASP A 78 -5.36 8.03 23.26
CA ASP A 78 -3.92 8.28 23.26
C ASP A 78 -3.40 8.49 21.81
N GLY A 79 -4.26 9.03 20.94
CA GLY A 79 -3.96 9.31 19.53
C GLY A 79 -3.09 10.56 19.36
N LEU A 80 -2.63 10.78 18.10
CA LEU A 80 -1.78 11.92 17.73
C LEU A 80 -2.39 13.26 18.16
N PHE A 81 -3.72 13.42 18.02
CA PHE A 81 -4.41 14.68 18.29
C PHE A 81 -4.54 15.02 19.78
N GLN A 82 -4.14 14.11 20.66
CA GLN A 82 -4.06 14.35 22.12
C GLN A 82 -2.70 14.91 22.54
N GLY A 83 -1.70 14.90 21.64
CA GLY A 83 -0.39 15.47 21.86
C GLY A 83 -0.24 16.89 21.29
N ASP A 84 0.97 17.45 21.38
CA ASP A 84 1.32 18.72 20.78
C ASP A 84 1.53 18.57 19.28
N CYS A 85 0.61 19.10 18.49
CA CYS A 85 0.66 19.05 17.01
C CYS A 85 1.27 20.31 16.39
N SER A 86 1.52 21.36 17.18
CA SER A 86 1.91 22.69 16.68
C SER A 86 3.23 22.67 15.90
N GLY A 87 3.21 23.09 14.63
CA GLY A 87 4.36 23.13 13.73
C GLY A 87 4.91 21.77 13.31
N LYS A 88 4.22 20.68 13.67
CA LYS A 88 4.68 19.31 13.36
C LYS A 88 4.12 18.81 12.04
N GLY A 89 4.93 18.02 11.32
CA GLY A 89 4.51 17.32 10.11
C GLY A 89 3.82 16.00 10.44
N TRP A 90 2.77 15.68 9.69
CA TRP A 90 2.16 14.34 9.69
C TRP A 90 2.12 13.80 8.27
N ILE A 91 2.82 12.70 8.00
CA ILE A 91 2.86 12.00 6.71
C ILE A 91 2.04 10.73 6.86
N ASP A 92 0.89 10.63 6.20
CA ASP A 92 0.15 9.38 6.19
C ASP A 92 0.34 8.62 4.88
N LEU A 93 0.81 7.37 5.00
CA LEU A 93 1.06 6.44 3.89
C LEU A 93 -0.04 5.37 3.76
N THR A 94 -1.06 5.42 4.60
CA THR A 94 -2.16 4.45 4.64
C THR A 94 -3.02 4.53 3.36
N THR A 95 -3.48 3.39 2.84
CA THR A 95 -4.57 3.42 1.85
C THR A 95 -5.90 3.58 2.58
N SER A 96 -6.54 4.74 2.44
CA SER A 96 -7.70 5.16 3.22
C SER A 96 -8.74 5.91 2.39
N SER A 97 -9.89 6.23 3.00
CA SER A 97 -10.93 7.08 2.42
C SER A 97 -10.45 8.52 2.30
N PRO A 98 -10.49 9.14 1.09
CA PRO A 98 -10.13 10.55 0.90
C PRO A 98 -11.00 11.49 1.76
N PHE A 99 -12.22 11.10 2.06
CA PHE A 99 -13.16 11.91 2.83
C PHE A 99 -12.75 11.97 4.30
N LEU A 100 -12.54 10.80 4.91
CA LEU A 100 -12.02 10.71 6.28
C LEU A 100 -10.68 11.45 6.42
N MET A 101 -9.78 11.25 5.46
CA MET A 101 -8.45 11.83 5.57
C MET A 101 -8.44 13.35 5.38
N ARG A 102 -9.34 13.91 4.57
CA ARG A 102 -9.56 15.36 4.52
C ARG A 102 -10.08 15.90 5.85
N GLU A 103 -11.02 15.21 6.49
CA GLU A 103 -11.52 15.57 7.82
C GLU A 103 -10.41 15.53 8.88
N LEU A 104 -9.63 14.44 8.93
CA LEU A 104 -8.50 14.31 9.85
C LEU A 104 -7.42 15.37 9.60
N GLY A 105 -7.11 15.65 8.33
CA GLY A 105 -6.17 16.70 7.95
C GLY A 105 -6.61 18.09 8.44
N GLN A 106 -7.89 18.43 8.26
CA GLN A 106 -8.43 19.70 8.78
C GLN A 106 -8.37 19.77 10.31
N ALA A 107 -8.67 18.67 11.00
CA ALA A 107 -8.55 18.61 12.46
C ALA A 107 -7.10 18.77 12.93
N PHE A 108 -6.12 18.22 12.19
CA PHE A 108 -4.71 18.38 12.49
C PHE A 108 -4.21 19.83 12.24
N ILE A 109 -4.67 20.45 11.13
CA ILE A 109 -4.41 21.87 10.84
C ILE A 109 -4.97 22.78 11.93
N ALA A 110 -6.19 22.52 12.44
CA ALA A 110 -6.79 23.28 13.52
C ALA A 110 -5.98 23.23 14.83
N LYS A 111 -5.09 22.23 14.98
CA LYS A 111 -4.12 22.11 16.07
C LYS A 111 -2.72 22.66 15.73
N GLY A 112 -2.60 23.39 14.62
CA GLY A 112 -1.33 23.98 14.14
C GLY A 112 -0.41 22.99 13.43
N GLY A 113 -0.88 21.81 13.06
CA GLY A 113 -0.10 20.79 12.37
C GLY A 113 -0.11 20.94 10.84
N LEU A 114 0.80 20.24 10.17
CA LEU A 114 1.05 20.28 8.74
C LEU A 114 0.88 18.87 8.14
N PRO A 115 -0.35 18.48 7.74
CA PRO A 115 -0.64 17.16 7.20
C PRO A 115 -0.19 17.01 5.74
N VAL A 116 0.34 15.83 5.42
CA VAL A 116 0.70 15.37 4.06
C VAL A 116 0.15 13.97 3.87
N ASP A 117 -0.63 13.78 2.83
CA ASP A 117 -0.98 12.43 2.35
C ASP A 117 0.08 11.95 1.36
N ALA A 118 0.59 10.75 1.58
CA ALA A 118 1.64 10.15 0.77
C ALA A 118 1.44 8.63 0.58
N PRO A 119 0.21 8.17 0.24
CA PRO A 119 0.03 6.75 -0.01
C PRO A 119 0.93 6.28 -1.15
N VAL A 120 1.36 5.02 -1.06
CA VAL A 120 2.46 4.46 -1.83
C VAL A 120 2.00 3.46 -2.91
N THR A 121 2.85 3.25 -3.91
CA THR A 121 2.73 2.19 -4.91
C THR A 121 4.09 1.53 -5.13
N GLY A 122 4.15 0.39 -5.86
CA GLY A 122 5.42 -0.27 -6.18
C GLY A 122 5.74 -1.52 -5.33
N SER A 123 4.79 -1.99 -4.48
CA SER A 123 4.92 -3.24 -3.72
C SER A 123 5.96 -3.21 -2.57
N VAL A 124 6.12 -4.35 -1.89
CA VAL A 124 6.99 -4.49 -0.70
C VAL A 124 8.47 -4.37 -1.06
N ASP A 125 8.86 -4.86 -2.23
CA ASP A 125 10.24 -4.78 -2.71
C ASP A 125 10.70 -3.32 -2.90
N ALA A 126 9.85 -2.44 -3.45
CA ALA A 126 10.14 -1.01 -3.54
C ALA A 126 10.26 -0.35 -2.15
N ALA A 127 9.44 -0.78 -1.17
CA ALA A 127 9.59 -0.32 0.20
C ALA A 127 10.93 -0.75 0.83
N ILE A 128 11.38 -1.98 0.56
CA ILE A 128 12.67 -2.48 1.05
C ILE A 128 13.85 -1.73 0.42
N ARG A 129 13.78 -1.45 -0.90
CA ARG A 129 14.81 -0.69 -1.61
C ARG A 129 14.87 0.79 -1.22
N GLY A 130 13.74 1.38 -0.78
CA GLY A 130 13.65 2.82 -0.49
C GLY A 130 13.42 3.69 -1.73
N ASP A 131 12.85 3.12 -2.80
CA ASP A 131 12.55 3.80 -4.06
C ASP A 131 11.04 3.86 -4.38
N MET A 132 10.23 3.76 -3.36
CA MET A 132 8.79 3.66 -3.44
C MET A 132 8.13 4.92 -3.99
N PRO A 133 7.37 4.88 -5.11
CA PRO A 133 6.63 6.05 -5.56
C PRO A 133 5.48 6.39 -4.61
N MET A 134 5.38 7.67 -4.23
CA MET A 134 4.36 8.21 -3.34
C MET A 134 3.49 9.23 -4.08
N PHE A 135 2.17 9.15 -3.90
CA PHE A 135 1.23 10.19 -4.38
C PHE A 135 1.07 11.26 -3.30
N VAL A 136 1.82 12.37 -3.42
CA VAL A 136 1.97 13.36 -2.36
C VAL A 136 1.01 14.53 -2.53
N GLY A 137 0.04 14.64 -1.62
CA GLY A 137 -0.89 15.76 -1.46
C GLY A 137 -0.61 16.57 -0.20
N GLY A 138 -0.89 17.87 -0.25
CA GLY A 138 -0.67 18.79 0.86
C GLY A 138 -0.34 20.21 0.39
N THR A 139 -0.31 21.16 1.31
CA THR A 139 0.20 22.51 1.01
C THR A 139 1.70 22.45 0.73
N ASP A 140 2.24 23.44 0.02
CA ASP A 140 3.69 23.50 -0.23
C ASP A 140 4.47 23.60 1.07
N GLU A 141 3.98 24.35 2.06
CA GLU A 141 4.55 24.45 3.39
C GLU A 141 4.61 23.08 4.09
N ALA A 142 3.51 22.31 4.07
CA ALA A 142 3.46 20.99 4.70
C ALA A 142 4.42 20.00 4.02
N VAL A 143 4.47 20.02 2.70
CA VAL A 143 5.36 19.13 1.93
C VAL A 143 6.83 19.51 2.14
N GLU A 144 7.19 20.78 2.11
CA GLU A 144 8.56 21.23 2.42
C GLU A 144 8.98 20.87 3.84
N ARG A 145 8.07 21.01 4.82
CA ARG A 145 8.31 20.57 6.20
C ARG A 145 8.62 19.08 6.29
N CYS A 146 7.91 18.26 5.50
CA CYS A 146 8.02 16.81 5.48
C CYS A 146 9.06 16.27 4.49
N ARG A 147 9.59 17.09 3.59
CA ARG A 147 10.51 16.70 2.52
C ARG A 147 11.67 15.81 2.96
N PRO A 148 12.41 16.12 4.05
CA PRO A 148 13.54 15.28 4.44
C PRO A 148 13.16 13.82 4.73
N VAL A 149 11.92 13.58 5.21
CA VAL A 149 11.39 12.23 5.47
C VAL A 149 10.85 11.61 4.18
N LEU A 150 10.15 12.38 3.35
CA LEU A 150 9.67 11.91 2.04
C LEU A 150 10.83 11.42 1.17
N ASP A 151 11.94 12.18 1.10
CA ASP A 151 13.12 11.82 0.33
C ASP A 151 13.82 10.54 0.86
N ALA A 152 13.70 10.26 2.16
CA ALA A 152 14.19 9.02 2.76
C ALA A 152 13.32 7.79 2.46
N ILE A 153 12.05 7.99 2.10
CA ILE A 153 11.09 6.92 1.83
C ILE A 153 11.09 6.51 0.35
N GLY A 154 11.20 7.48 -0.56
CA GLY A 154 11.17 7.19 -2.00
C GLY A 154 10.87 8.39 -2.89
N GLU A 155 10.26 8.14 -4.05
CA GLU A 155 9.98 9.13 -5.08
C GLU A 155 8.69 9.92 -4.78
N THR A 156 8.80 11.23 -4.63
CA THR A 156 7.65 12.13 -4.43
C THR A 156 6.99 12.49 -5.77
N ARG A 157 5.72 12.11 -5.96
CA ARG A 157 4.86 12.52 -7.09
C ARG A 157 3.78 13.46 -6.58
N ARG A 158 3.96 14.77 -6.80
CA ARG A 158 2.99 15.79 -6.36
C ARG A 158 1.67 15.65 -7.09
N VAL A 159 0.54 15.59 -6.33
CA VAL A 159 -0.82 15.47 -6.85
C VAL A 159 -1.75 16.59 -6.40
N GLY A 160 -1.20 17.64 -5.77
CA GLY A 160 -1.94 18.85 -5.39
C GLY A 160 -2.34 18.90 -3.92
N ALA A 161 -3.57 19.27 -3.63
CA ALA A 161 -4.07 19.49 -2.27
C ALA A 161 -4.13 18.21 -1.45
N HIS A 162 -4.15 18.36 -0.11
CA HIS A 162 -4.36 17.25 0.83
C HIS A 162 -5.67 16.50 0.52
N GLY A 163 -5.59 15.17 0.52
CA GLY A 163 -6.65 14.25 0.11
C GLY A 163 -6.54 13.76 -1.32
N ASN A 164 -5.79 14.44 -2.20
CA ASN A 164 -5.63 14.02 -3.60
C ASN A 164 -4.69 12.80 -3.75
N GLY A 165 -3.74 12.59 -2.84
CA GLY A 165 -2.91 11.39 -2.80
C GLY A 165 -3.75 10.13 -2.62
N TYR A 166 -4.73 10.16 -1.72
CA TYR A 166 -5.66 9.03 -1.53
C TYR A 166 -6.52 8.79 -2.79
N VAL A 167 -7.01 9.85 -3.45
CA VAL A 167 -7.74 9.71 -4.72
C VAL A 167 -6.85 9.05 -5.77
N ALA A 168 -5.62 9.54 -5.96
CA ALA A 168 -4.66 8.97 -6.90
C ALA A 168 -4.35 7.50 -6.58
N LYS A 169 -4.16 7.17 -5.29
CA LYS A 169 -3.94 5.79 -4.83
C LYS A 169 -5.12 4.88 -5.11
N LEU A 170 -6.34 5.31 -4.84
CA LEU A 170 -7.53 4.50 -5.09
C LEU A 170 -7.73 4.22 -6.57
N VAL A 171 -7.56 5.22 -7.44
CA VAL A 171 -7.64 5.04 -8.90
C VAL A 171 -6.52 4.15 -9.43
N ASN A 172 -5.30 4.28 -8.91
CA ASN A 172 -4.19 3.36 -9.21
C ASN A 172 -4.55 1.92 -8.85
N ASN A 173 -5.06 1.70 -7.63
CA ASN A 173 -5.42 0.37 -7.16
C ASN A 173 -6.65 -0.20 -7.88
N GLN A 174 -7.60 0.64 -8.32
CA GLN A 174 -8.71 0.23 -9.17
C GLN A 174 -8.21 -0.42 -10.46
N LEU A 175 -7.33 0.26 -11.19
CA LEU A 175 -6.75 -0.26 -12.44
C LEU A 175 -5.97 -1.54 -12.18
N TRP A 176 -5.17 -1.59 -11.11
CA TRP A 176 -4.43 -2.80 -10.74
C TRP A 176 -5.39 -4.01 -10.52
N LYS A 177 -6.47 -3.84 -9.73
CA LYS A 177 -7.44 -4.93 -9.45
C LYS A 177 -8.16 -5.40 -10.71
N ILE A 178 -8.52 -4.47 -11.61
CA ILE A 178 -9.14 -4.80 -12.89
C ILE A 178 -8.16 -5.57 -13.77
N HIS A 179 -6.91 -5.13 -13.87
CA HIS A 179 -5.86 -5.82 -14.64
C HIS A 179 -5.63 -7.23 -14.11
N ALA A 180 -5.50 -7.44 -12.79
CA ALA A 180 -5.29 -8.75 -12.19
C ALA A 180 -6.43 -9.72 -12.54
N ALA A 181 -7.69 -9.28 -12.42
CA ALA A 181 -8.84 -10.10 -12.79
C ALA A 181 -8.87 -10.44 -14.28
N ALA A 182 -8.60 -9.46 -15.15
CA ALA A 182 -8.60 -9.62 -16.61
C ALA A 182 -7.45 -10.53 -17.10
N ILE A 183 -6.26 -10.40 -16.51
CA ILE A 183 -5.08 -11.23 -16.84
C ILE A 183 -5.37 -12.70 -16.56
N GLY A 184 -6.01 -13.03 -15.44
CA GLY A 184 -6.39 -14.41 -15.15
C GLY A 184 -7.30 -15.03 -16.21
N GLU A 185 -8.31 -14.29 -16.68
CA GLU A 185 -9.20 -14.75 -17.76
C GLU A 185 -8.43 -14.93 -19.07
N ALA A 186 -7.58 -13.94 -19.45
CA ALA A 186 -6.81 -13.96 -20.68
C ALA A 186 -5.81 -15.15 -20.72
N MET A 187 -5.09 -15.38 -19.63
CA MET A 187 -4.12 -16.48 -19.53
C MET A 187 -4.78 -17.84 -19.64
N VAL A 188 -5.90 -18.06 -18.96
CA VAL A 188 -6.64 -19.33 -19.03
C VAL A 188 -7.21 -19.54 -20.42
N ALA A 189 -7.78 -18.51 -21.04
CA ALA A 189 -8.30 -18.61 -22.41
C ALA A 189 -7.17 -18.92 -23.42
N ALA A 190 -6.01 -18.28 -23.31
CA ALA A 190 -4.85 -18.52 -24.14
C ALA A 190 -4.33 -19.97 -23.99
N LYS A 191 -4.21 -20.44 -22.73
CA LYS A 191 -3.78 -21.82 -22.44
C LYS A 191 -4.73 -22.86 -23.05
N LEU A 192 -6.04 -22.68 -22.89
CA LEU A 192 -7.04 -23.56 -23.48
C LEU A 192 -7.04 -23.53 -25.02
N ALA A 193 -6.64 -22.40 -25.60
CA ALA A 193 -6.47 -22.28 -27.06
C ALA A 193 -5.12 -22.82 -27.57
N GLY A 194 -4.25 -23.34 -26.70
CA GLY A 194 -2.99 -23.98 -27.07
C GLY A 194 -1.77 -23.06 -27.04
N LEU A 195 -1.88 -21.86 -26.45
CA LEU A 195 -0.74 -20.94 -26.24
C LEU A 195 -0.19 -21.14 -24.83
N GLU A 196 1.05 -21.58 -24.72
CA GLU A 196 1.67 -21.85 -23.43
C GLU A 196 1.85 -20.56 -22.59
N PRO A 197 1.68 -20.61 -21.25
CA PRO A 197 1.67 -19.43 -20.40
C PRO A 197 2.94 -18.57 -20.48
N GLU A 198 4.12 -19.17 -20.53
CA GLU A 198 5.39 -18.44 -20.68
C GLU A 198 5.51 -17.76 -22.03
N VAL A 199 5.05 -18.40 -23.11
CA VAL A 199 5.05 -17.81 -24.47
C VAL A 199 4.08 -16.63 -24.51
N TRP A 200 2.88 -16.83 -23.97
CA TRP A 200 1.87 -15.77 -23.86
C TRP A 200 2.45 -14.54 -23.12
N TRP A 201 3.09 -14.77 -21.98
CA TRP A 201 3.67 -13.71 -21.16
C TRP A 201 4.76 -12.92 -21.90
N GLU A 202 5.69 -13.63 -22.55
CA GLU A 202 6.79 -13.00 -23.29
C GLU A 202 6.27 -12.12 -24.47
N VAL A 203 5.25 -12.56 -25.18
CA VAL A 203 4.74 -11.80 -26.35
C VAL A 203 3.80 -10.67 -25.96
N MET A 204 3.23 -10.68 -24.75
CA MET A 204 2.39 -9.58 -24.25
C MET A 204 3.20 -8.43 -23.67
N LYS A 205 4.41 -8.70 -23.15
CA LYS A 205 5.29 -7.66 -22.60
C LYS A 205 5.69 -6.65 -23.68
N GLY A 206 5.65 -5.36 -23.30
CA GLY A 206 5.96 -4.25 -24.21
C GLY A 206 4.90 -3.96 -25.27
N GLY A 207 3.79 -4.73 -25.32
CA GLY A 207 2.66 -4.52 -26.21
C GLY A 207 1.55 -3.68 -25.56
N ALA A 208 0.44 -3.50 -26.29
CA ALA A 208 -0.72 -2.74 -25.81
C ALA A 208 -1.42 -3.36 -24.56
N ALA A 209 -1.20 -4.65 -24.32
CA ALA A 209 -1.76 -5.37 -23.16
C ALA A 209 -0.83 -5.34 -21.93
N ASP A 210 0.35 -4.75 -22.05
CA ASP A 210 1.34 -4.72 -20.97
C ASP A 210 0.89 -3.84 -19.80
N SER A 211 1.33 -4.21 -18.58
CA SER A 211 1.04 -3.47 -17.36
C SER A 211 2.03 -3.87 -16.27
N PHE A 212 2.07 -3.10 -15.17
CA PHE A 212 2.82 -3.50 -13.97
C PHE A 212 2.42 -4.91 -13.50
N VAL A 213 1.11 -5.22 -13.46
CA VAL A 213 0.61 -6.55 -13.07
C VAL A 213 1.16 -7.64 -13.97
N MET A 214 1.21 -7.38 -15.29
CA MET A 214 1.75 -8.32 -16.28
C MET A 214 3.22 -8.65 -16.01
N GLN A 215 4.03 -7.63 -15.76
CA GLN A 215 5.48 -7.81 -15.61
C GLN A 215 5.90 -8.28 -14.22
N HIS A 216 5.27 -7.71 -13.19
CA HIS A 216 5.68 -7.91 -11.80
C HIS A 216 4.95 -9.09 -11.13
N ASP A 217 3.61 -9.20 -11.35
CA ASP A 217 2.79 -10.12 -10.52
C ASP A 217 2.54 -11.47 -11.20
N VAL A 218 2.50 -11.53 -12.55
CA VAL A 218 2.32 -12.80 -13.30
C VAL A 218 3.34 -13.88 -12.94
N PRO A 219 4.64 -13.58 -12.73
CA PRO A 219 5.61 -14.58 -12.27
C PRO A 219 5.20 -15.32 -10.98
N SER A 220 4.40 -14.67 -10.12
CA SER A 220 3.87 -15.31 -8.90
C SER A 220 2.85 -16.41 -9.18
N ILE A 221 2.13 -16.32 -10.32
CA ILE A 221 1.23 -17.36 -10.82
C ILE A 221 2.05 -18.55 -11.33
N PHE A 222 3.10 -18.29 -12.11
CA PHE A 222 4.01 -19.32 -12.62
C PHE A 222 4.66 -20.12 -11.48
N ALA A 223 5.13 -19.41 -10.44
CA ALA A 223 5.65 -20.02 -9.22
C ALA A 223 4.59 -20.78 -8.41
N GLY A 224 3.32 -20.37 -8.54
CA GLY A 224 2.18 -20.95 -7.81
C GLY A 224 2.05 -20.48 -6.37
N HIS A 225 2.71 -19.40 -5.95
CA HIS A 225 2.51 -18.78 -4.63
C HIS A 225 1.50 -17.63 -4.64
N TYR A 226 1.11 -17.11 -5.82
CA TYR A 226 0.05 -16.12 -6.03
C TYR A 226 0.19 -14.85 -5.19
N ASP A 227 1.39 -14.39 -4.98
CA ASP A 227 1.79 -13.21 -4.22
C ASP A 227 1.14 -13.07 -2.82
N PRO A 228 1.67 -13.75 -1.80
CA PRO A 228 1.17 -13.63 -0.44
C PRO A 228 1.63 -12.34 0.28
N SER A 229 2.47 -11.49 -0.35
CA SER A 229 2.92 -10.23 0.23
C SER A 229 1.80 -9.20 0.38
N PHE A 230 0.77 -9.31 -0.49
CA PHE A 230 -0.45 -8.52 -0.36
C PHE A 230 -1.67 -9.46 -0.32
N ARG A 231 -2.47 -9.36 0.73
CA ARG A 231 -3.55 -10.31 1.01
C ARG A 231 -4.87 -9.90 0.38
N ILE A 232 -5.70 -10.89 0.04
CA ILE A 232 -7.05 -10.67 -0.50
C ILE A 232 -7.89 -9.72 0.36
N GLU A 233 -7.79 -9.78 1.69
CA GLU A 233 -8.53 -8.86 2.57
C GLU A 233 -8.18 -7.38 2.34
N LEU A 234 -6.91 -7.09 2.00
CA LEU A 234 -6.46 -5.74 1.63
C LEU A 234 -7.01 -5.34 0.25
N CYS A 235 -7.05 -6.29 -0.70
CA CYS A 235 -7.67 -6.06 -2.00
C CYS A 235 -9.14 -5.69 -1.88
N LEU A 236 -9.89 -6.41 -1.05
CA LEU A 236 -11.31 -6.17 -0.82
C LEU A 236 -11.55 -4.83 -0.13
N LYS A 237 -10.77 -4.52 0.92
CA LYS A 237 -10.80 -3.20 1.56
C LYS A 237 -10.58 -2.07 0.56
N ASP A 238 -9.57 -2.20 -0.30
CA ASP A 238 -9.27 -1.18 -1.31
C ASP A 238 -10.42 -1.06 -2.33
N LEU A 239 -11.02 -2.18 -2.77
CA LEU A 239 -12.16 -2.17 -3.68
C LEU A 239 -13.41 -1.54 -3.05
N ASP A 240 -13.64 -1.72 -1.75
CA ASP A 240 -14.72 -1.05 -1.02
C ASP A 240 -14.50 0.48 -0.99
N LEU A 241 -13.26 0.93 -0.71
CA LEU A 241 -12.90 2.36 -0.74
C LEU A 241 -13.00 2.97 -2.16
N ILE A 242 -12.63 2.20 -3.18
CA ILE A 242 -12.78 2.63 -4.58
C ILE A 242 -14.26 2.82 -4.91
N ARG A 243 -15.13 1.90 -4.51
CA ARG A 243 -16.57 2.01 -4.75
C ARG A 243 -17.18 3.19 -3.98
N GLU A 244 -16.75 3.45 -2.74
CA GLU A 244 -17.12 4.69 -2.02
C GLU A 244 -16.76 5.94 -2.82
N LEU A 245 -15.57 5.99 -3.43
CA LEU A 245 -15.15 7.11 -4.28
C LEU A 245 -16.00 7.23 -5.56
N LEU A 246 -16.29 6.11 -6.23
CA LEU A 246 -17.12 6.09 -7.44
C LEU A 246 -18.56 6.51 -7.15
N ASP A 247 -19.14 6.04 -6.05
CA ASP A 247 -20.49 6.44 -5.60
C ASP A 247 -20.56 7.95 -5.31
N PHE A 248 -19.56 8.49 -4.61
CA PHE A 248 -19.47 9.93 -4.33
C PHE A 248 -19.38 10.78 -5.59
N THR A 249 -18.67 10.32 -6.62
CA THR A 249 -18.49 11.05 -7.88
C THR A 249 -19.63 10.80 -8.88
N GLY A 250 -20.55 9.88 -8.60
CA GLY A 250 -21.59 9.43 -9.53
C GLY A 250 -21.03 8.67 -10.74
N THR A 251 -19.82 8.14 -10.64
CA THR A 251 -19.17 7.36 -11.71
C THR A 251 -19.70 5.92 -11.69
N ARG A 252 -20.03 5.39 -12.87
CA ARG A 252 -20.47 3.99 -13.02
C ARG A 252 -19.36 3.04 -12.65
N ASP A 253 -19.69 1.93 -11.97
CA ASP A 253 -18.74 0.99 -11.35
C ASP A 253 -18.77 -0.43 -11.90
N GLU A 254 -19.40 -0.70 -13.05
CA GLU A 254 -19.66 -2.06 -13.54
C GLU A 254 -18.38 -2.91 -13.65
N ILE A 255 -17.29 -2.35 -14.15
CA ILE A 255 -16.01 -3.07 -14.29
C ILE A 255 -15.39 -3.30 -12.91
N THR A 256 -15.42 -2.30 -12.05
CA THR A 256 -14.95 -2.41 -10.67
C THR A 256 -15.76 -3.43 -9.87
N ALA A 257 -17.09 -3.43 -10.05
CA ALA A 257 -17.98 -4.40 -9.40
C ALA A 257 -17.71 -5.84 -9.88
N ALA A 258 -17.39 -6.03 -11.16
CA ALA A 258 -16.99 -7.34 -11.68
C ALA A 258 -15.67 -7.82 -11.04
N ALA A 259 -14.66 -6.95 -10.96
CA ALA A 259 -13.41 -7.25 -10.28
C ALA A 259 -13.65 -7.55 -8.78
N HIS A 260 -14.42 -6.72 -8.08
CA HIS A 260 -14.78 -6.92 -6.67
C HIS A 260 -15.42 -8.29 -6.44
N LYS A 261 -16.36 -8.71 -7.32
CA LYS A 261 -16.99 -10.03 -7.26
C LYS A 261 -15.94 -11.15 -7.34
N ARG A 262 -14.98 -11.07 -8.27
CA ARG A 262 -13.91 -12.06 -8.44
C ARG A 262 -13.01 -12.18 -7.22
N PHE A 263 -12.55 -11.03 -6.68
CA PHE A 263 -11.76 -11.01 -5.44
C PHE A 263 -12.55 -11.55 -4.25
N SER A 264 -13.85 -11.26 -4.14
CA SER A 264 -14.73 -11.81 -3.10
C SER A 264 -14.87 -13.32 -3.21
N GLU A 265 -15.00 -13.86 -4.42
CA GLU A 265 -15.05 -15.31 -4.68
C GLU A 265 -13.73 -15.97 -4.30
N ALA A 266 -12.58 -15.40 -4.69
CA ALA A 266 -11.26 -15.87 -4.30
C ALA A 266 -11.08 -15.88 -2.78
N GLY A 267 -11.48 -14.80 -2.09
CA GLY A 267 -11.43 -14.73 -0.62
C GLY A 267 -12.29 -15.77 0.08
N ARG A 268 -13.48 -16.10 -0.46
CA ARG A 268 -14.32 -17.19 0.07
C ARG A 268 -13.69 -18.57 -0.13
N ARG A 269 -13.04 -18.81 -1.29
CA ARG A 269 -12.51 -20.13 -1.66
C ARG A 269 -11.16 -20.42 -1.02
N TYR A 270 -10.27 -19.44 -0.97
CA TYR A 270 -8.88 -19.62 -0.52
C TYR A 270 -8.57 -18.97 0.83
N GLY A 271 -9.51 -18.24 1.39
CA GLY A 271 -9.35 -17.53 2.65
C GLY A 271 -8.85 -16.08 2.47
N LYS A 272 -9.17 -15.23 3.43
CA LYS A 272 -8.88 -13.80 3.39
C LYS A 272 -7.38 -13.45 3.43
N HIS A 273 -6.55 -14.38 3.92
CA HIS A 273 -5.10 -14.22 4.01
C HIS A 273 -4.35 -14.81 2.79
N ALA A 274 -5.07 -15.36 1.82
CA ALA A 274 -4.46 -15.80 0.57
C ALA A 274 -3.87 -14.61 -0.20
N GLY A 275 -2.89 -14.90 -1.06
CA GLY A 275 -2.23 -13.91 -1.89
C GLY A 275 -3.17 -13.24 -2.90
N GLU A 276 -2.86 -12.03 -3.28
CA GLU A 276 -3.73 -11.19 -4.12
C GLU A 276 -3.97 -11.79 -5.52
N MET A 277 -2.99 -12.51 -6.09
CA MET A 277 -3.14 -13.15 -7.39
C MET A 277 -3.95 -14.45 -7.35
N THR A 278 -4.48 -14.88 -6.20
CA THR A 278 -5.44 -16.00 -6.14
C THR A 278 -6.75 -15.69 -6.87
N VAL A 279 -7.00 -14.45 -7.25
CA VAL A 279 -8.07 -14.09 -8.20
C VAL A 279 -7.88 -14.80 -9.56
N CYS A 280 -6.64 -14.98 -10.00
CA CYS A 280 -6.30 -15.77 -11.22
C CYS A 280 -6.44 -17.27 -10.95
N LYS A 281 -6.00 -17.74 -9.78
CA LYS A 281 -6.17 -19.14 -9.37
C LYS A 281 -7.63 -19.60 -9.39
N LEU A 282 -8.55 -18.70 -9.08
CA LEU A 282 -9.99 -19.02 -9.14
C LEU A 282 -10.40 -19.49 -10.54
N ILE A 283 -9.97 -18.79 -11.59
CA ILE A 283 -10.31 -19.10 -12.98
C ILE A 283 -9.55 -20.34 -13.46
N GLU A 284 -8.30 -20.48 -13.05
CA GLU A 284 -7.44 -21.64 -13.29
C GLU A 284 -8.10 -22.93 -12.77
N ASP A 285 -8.53 -22.94 -11.50
CA ASP A 285 -9.20 -24.06 -10.85
C ASP A 285 -10.57 -24.36 -11.47
N ASP A 286 -11.36 -23.33 -11.83
CA ASP A 286 -12.67 -23.50 -12.46
C ASP A 286 -12.56 -24.09 -13.88
N ALA A 287 -11.50 -23.77 -14.60
CA ALA A 287 -11.22 -24.30 -15.93
C ALA A 287 -10.51 -25.68 -15.91
N GLY A 288 -10.04 -26.14 -14.76
CA GLY A 288 -9.29 -27.39 -14.62
C GLY A 288 -7.93 -27.39 -15.33
N VAL A 289 -7.30 -26.21 -15.44
CA VAL A 289 -5.98 -26.05 -16.06
C VAL A 289 -4.95 -25.57 -15.05
N SER A 290 -3.66 -25.68 -15.35
CA SER A 290 -2.57 -25.11 -14.55
C SER A 290 -1.81 -24.08 -15.38
N LEU A 291 -1.60 -22.90 -14.78
CA LEU A 291 -0.78 -21.83 -15.35
C LEU A 291 0.65 -21.86 -14.80
N ARG A 292 0.99 -22.86 -14.00
CA ARG A 292 2.34 -23.02 -13.46
C ARG A 292 3.33 -23.33 -14.58
N VAL A 293 4.49 -22.70 -14.48
CA VAL A 293 5.60 -22.88 -15.42
C VAL A 293 6.80 -23.39 -14.64
N PRO A 294 7.45 -24.50 -15.07
CA PRO A 294 8.70 -24.95 -14.43
C PRO A 294 9.78 -23.88 -14.50
N GLY A 295 10.53 -23.67 -13.41
CA GLY A 295 11.62 -22.69 -13.36
C GLY A 295 11.78 -22.09 -11.97
N ASP A 296 12.85 -21.30 -11.80
CA ASP A 296 13.14 -20.57 -10.56
C ASP A 296 12.47 -19.19 -10.61
N TRP A 297 11.15 -19.17 -10.37
CA TRP A 297 10.37 -17.95 -10.28
C TRP A 297 10.50 -17.36 -8.87
N VAL A 298 11.45 -16.44 -8.68
CA VAL A 298 11.68 -15.78 -7.39
C VAL A 298 10.63 -14.70 -7.17
N ALA A 299 10.06 -14.67 -5.98
CA ALA A 299 9.14 -13.60 -5.62
C ALA A 299 9.88 -12.25 -5.63
N PRO A 300 9.27 -11.15 -6.14
CA PRO A 300 9.95 -9.85 -6.27
C PRO A 300 10.60 -9.35 -4.98
N TRP A 301 9.94 -9.55 -3.83
CA TRP A 301 10.47 -9.17 -2.51
C TRP A 301 11.58 -10.09 -1.97
N GLN A 302 11.88 -11.19 -2.64
CA GLN A 302 12.99 -12.11 -2.30
C GLN A 302 14.23 -11.84 -3.16
N VAL A 303 14.12 -10.95 -4.14
CA VAL A 303 15.28 -10.53 -4.94
C VAL A 303 16.18 -9.67 -4.07
N THR A 304 17.31 -10.25 -3.63
CA THR A 304 18.37 -9.46 -2.99
C THR A 304 19.04 -8.61 -4.05
N HIS A 305 18.78 -7.33 -4.04
CA HIS A 305 19.58 -6.38 -4.79
C HIS A 305 20.89 -6.15 -4.00
N GLU A 306 21.99 -6.77 -4.45
CA GLU A 306 23.34 -6.44 -3.99
C GLU A 306 23.75 -5.04 -4.44
#